data_4bcaa6dbe3eaa0f3ec3c9d2204f69407
#
_entry.id   4bcaa6dbe3eaa0f3ec3c9d2204f69407
#
_cell.length_a   1.000
_cell.length_b   1.000
_cell.length_c   1.000
_cell.angle_alpha   90.00
_cell.angle_beta   90.00
_cell.angle_gamma   90.00
#
_symmetry.space_group_name_H-M   'P 1'
#
loop_
_entity.id
_entity.type
_entity.pdbx_description
1 polymer ?
#
loop_
_entity_poly.entity_id
_entity_poly.type
_entity_poly.pdbx_seq_one_letter_code
_entity_poly.pdbx_strand_id
1 'polypeptide(L)'
;MEDPEAQPALRVPERLIAAPHSISAEARAVLGRAAETPFSWPPYPAPNDMEGWTRYAEGANANMRMMIRASPEPGDDAPFESMNLGSFHCFRCEGSVKDSASSRRVLFQVHGGALIAGGGDLCRIMASRAALRMQATVYAPDYRLPPQFPFPAALDDCVAAYRHVLRLHEPGQIVVQGSSAGGNLAAALMLRAKAEGLPLPAGLVLETPQLDLTESGDSFQTNEVIDVVLQHGLGPVNRLYANGHDLASPLLSPLFGDFSGGWPPTLLTAGTRDLFLSNAVRMLHRLRDAGSAVELLVYEAMPHGGFFGTPEDQRVRRDVQRFTQRCWDAA
;
A
#
# COMPACT_ATOMS: atom_id res chain seq x y z
N MET A 1 -19.68 39.21 1.97
CA MET A 1 -20.34 38.07 2.64
C MET A 1 -19.33 36.96 2.62
N GLU A 2 -18.83 36.62 3.78
CA GLU A 2 -17.95 35.45 3.93
C GLU A 2 -18.78 34.21 3.62
N ASP A 3 -18.19 33.29 2.87
CA ASP A 3 -18.79 32.00 2.56
C ASP A 3 -18.94 31.21 3.88
N PRO A 4 -20.17 30.89 4.32
CA PRO A 4 -20.38 30.19 5.59
C PRO A 4 -19.85 28.75 5.61
N GLU A 5 -19.38 28.23 4.47
CA GLU A 5 -18.74 26.91 4.33
C GLU A 5 -17.21 27.00 4.22
N ALA A 6 -16.60 28.20 4.28
CA ALA A 6 -15.16 28.35 4.24
C ALA A 6 -14.52 27.68 5.47
N GLN A 7 -13.77 26.62 5.26
CA GLN A 7 -13.02 25.97 6.33
C GLN A 7 -11.96 26.94 6.87
N PRO A 8 -11.75 26.99 8.22
CA PRO A 8 -10.69 27.80 8.79
C PRO A 8 -9.35 27.39 8.20
N ALA A 9 -8.63 28.34 7.61
CA ALA A 9 -7.36 28.08 6.95
C ALA A 9 -6.26 28.96 7.52
N LEU A 10 -5.07 28.36 7.71
CA LEU A 10 -3.85 29.07 8.11
C LEU A 10 -3.07 29.47 6.86
N ARG A 11 -2.80 30.78 6.69
CA ARG A 11 -1.91 31.24 5.62
C ARG A 11 -0.45 30.97 5.99
N VAL A 12 0.22 30.07 5.26
CA VAL A 12 1.66 29.80 5.39
C VAL A 12 2.41 30.66 4.37
N PRO A 13 3.41 31.47 4.79
CA PRO A 13 4.26 32.24 3.85
C PRO A 13 5.06 31.28 2.96
N GLU A 14 5.43 31.76 1.77
CA GLU A 14 6.37 31.05 0.88
C GLU A 14 7.68 30.74 1.63
N ARG A 15 8.13 29.49 1.55
CA ARG A 15 9.36 29.03 2.20
C ARG A 15 10.01 27.90 1.40
N LEU A 16 11.34 27.81 1.50
CA LEU A 16 12.10 26.65 1.05
C LEU A 16 12.20 25.63 2.19
N ILE A 17 11.90 24.37 1.89
CA ILE A 17 12.03 23.26 2.84
C ILE A 17 13.26 22.44 2.46
N ALA A 18 14.34 22.66 3.21
CA ALA A 18 15.59 21.92 2.98
C ALA A 18 15.45 20.45 3.36
N ALA A 19 16.26 19.59 2.72
CA ALA A 19 16.45 18.22 3.18
C ALA A 19 17.19 18.25 4.55
N PRO A 20 16.70 17.52 5.58
CA PRO A 20 17.29 17.55 6.91
C PRO A 20 18.65 16.84 6.95
N HIS A 21 19.50 17.20 7.89
CA HIS A 21 20.79 16.53 8.11
C HIS A 21 20.67 15.18 8.85
N SER A 22 19.50 14.89 9.40
CA SER A 22 19.20 13.65 10.16
C SER A 22 19.04 12.41 9.29
N ILE A 23 18.97 12.54 7.96
CA ILE A 23 18.88 11.44 7.01
C ILE A 23 20.21 11.23 6.26
N SER A 24 20.37 10.07 5.61
CA SER A 24 21.58 9.75 4.86
C SER A 24 21.87 10.72 3.70
N ALA A 25 23.11 10.71 3.20
CA ALA A 25 23.48 11.50 2.03
C ALA A 25 22.70 11.04 0.79
N GLU A 26 22.44 9.76 0.66
CA GLU A 26 21.66 9.13 -0.40
C GLU A 26 20.20 9.62 -0.38
N ALA A 27 19.56 9.63 0.77
CA ALA A 27 18.19 10.11 0.92
C ALA A 27 18.09 11.63 0.63
N ARG A 28 19.09 12.44 1.11
CA ARG A 28 19.17 13.86 0.75
C ARG A 28 19.31 14.07 -0.74
N ALA A 29 20.11 13.23 -1.42
CA ALA A 29 20.27 13.31 -2.87
C ALA A 29 18.97 12.99 -3.62
N VAL A 30 18.12 12.08 -3.11
CA VAL A 30 16.78 11.83 -3.69
C VAL A 30 15.91 13.08 -3.60
N LEU A 31 15.84 13.71 -2.41
CA LEU A 31 15.07 14.94 -2.22
C LEU A 31 15.61 16.10 -3.07
N GLY A 32 16.96 16.22 -3.20
CA GLY A 32 17.60 17.25 -4.02
C GLY A 32 17.26 17.11 -5.50
N ARG A 33 17.38 15.89 -6.05
CA ARG A 33 17.00 15.63 -7.46
C ARG A 33 15.52 15.92 -7.73
N ALA A 34 14.65 15.55 -6.80
CA ALA A 34 13.22 15.83 -6.94
C ALA A 34 12.91 17.34 -6.91
N ALA A 35 13.72 18.14 -6.18
CA ALA A 35 13.60 19.60 -6.19
C ALA A 35 14.06 20.23 -7.54
N GLU A 36 15.11 19.67 -8.16
CA GLU A 36 15.62 20.12 -9.46
C GLU A 36 14.77 19.65 -10.65
N THR A 37 14.29 18.42 -10.57
CA THR A 37 13.46 17.78 -11.61
C THR A 37 12.27 17.12 -10.92
N PRO A 38 11.21 17.89 -10.62
CA PRO A 38 10.02 17.35 -9.99
C PRO A 38 9.44 16.20 -10.81
N PHE A 39 9.05 15.13 -10.12
CA PHE A 39 8.33 14.06 -10.76
C PHE A 39 6.97 14.60 -11.24
N SER A 40 6.73 14.53 -12.54
CA SER A 40 5.49 15.05 -13.11
C SER A 40 4.58 13.90 -13.53
N TRP A 41 3.45 13.78 -12.87
CA TRP A 41 2.38 12.95 -13.35
C TRP A 41 1.67 13.62 -14.54
N PRO A 42 1.29 12.88 -15.58
CA PRO A 42 0.45 13.44 -16.63
C PRO A 42 -0.88 13.92 -16.04
N PRO A 43 -1.52 14.92 -16.66
CA PRO A 43 -2.83 15.37 -16.20
C PRO A 43 -3.84 14.22 -16.26
N TYR A 44 -4.74 14.19 -15.29
CA TYR A 44 -5.80 13.18 -15.27
C TYR A 44 -6.71 13.30 -16.48
N PRO A 45 -7.10 12.19 -17.10
CA PRO A 45 -8.10 12.17 -18.16
C PRO A 45 -9.46 12.67 -17.67
N ALA A 46 -10.32 13.10 -18.60
CA ALA A 46 -11.72 13.38 -18.26
C ALA A 46 -12.40 12.10 -17.73
N PRO A 47 -13.40 12.20 -16.83
CA PRO A 47 -14.01 11.04 -16.17
C PRO A 47 -14.52 9.95 -17.13
N ASN A 48 -15.01 10.34 -18.32
CA ASN A 48 -15.56 9.41 -19.30
C ASN A 48 -14.58 9.05 -20.43
N ASP A 49 -13.32 9.49 -20.36
CA ASP A 49 -12.28 9.17 -21.35
C ASP A 49 -11.59 7.85 -20.99
N MET A 50 -12.24 6.74 -21.31
CA MET A 50 -11.74 5.39 -21.00
C MET A 50 -10.41 5.07 -21.71
N GLU A 51 -10.19 5.59 -22.92
CA GLU A 51 -8.90 5.43 -23.61
C GLU A 51 -7.81 6.26 -22.95
N GLY A 52 -8.11 7.49 -22.52
CA GLY A 52 -7.21 8.31 -21.74
C GLY A 52 -6.83 7.64 -20.42
N TRP A 53 -7.77 7.05 -19.71
CA TRP A 53 -7.51 6.30 -18.49
C TRP A 53 -6.66 5.05 -18.72
N THR A 54 -6.86 4.36 -19.85
CA THR A 54 -6.00 3.22 -20.22
C THR A 54 -4.56 3.69 -20.45
N ARG A 55 -4.35 4.75 -21.23
CA ARG A 55 -3.01 5.34 -21.42
C ARG A 55 -2.39 5.84 -20.12
N TYR A 56 -3.20 6.43 -19.23
CA TYR A 56 -2.74 6.86 -17.91
C TYR A 56 -2.24 5.68 -17.08
N ALA A 57 -2.97 4.56 -17.03
CA ALA A 57 -2.57 3.33 -16.36
C ALA A 57 -1.27 2.74 -16.92
N GLU A 58 -1.10 2.75 -18.25
CA GLU A 58 0.14 2.33 -18.93
C GLU A 58 1.33 3.20 -18.51
N GLY A 59 1.14 4.53 -18.45
CA GLY A 59 2.14 5.48 -17.97
C GLY A 59 2.51 5.25 -16.51
N ALA A 60 1.53 5.04 -15.65
CA ALA A 60 1.75 4.68 -14.24
C ALA A 60 2.54 3.38 -14.09
N ASN A 61 2.22 2.34 -14.86
CA ASN A 61 2.99 1.09 -14.90
C ASN A 61 4.43 1.31 -15.39
N ALA A 62 4.64 2.17 -16.38
CA ALA A 62 5.98 2.51 -16.85
C ALA A 62 6.81 3.20 -15.77
N ASN A 63 6.22 4.14 -15.03
CA ASN A 63 6.85 4.81 -13.90
C ASN A 63 7.21 3.82 -12.78
N MET A 64 6.31 2.91 -12.41
CA MET A 64 6.59 1.87 -11.42
C MET A 64 7.74 0.96 -11.87
N ARG A 65 7.82 0.59 -13.16
CA ARG A 65 8.97 -0.17 -13.69
C ARG A 65 10.28 0.58 -13.53
N MET A 66 10.29 1.90 -13.75
CA MET A 66 11.49 2.72 -13.54
C MET A 66 11.90 2.73 -12.06
N MET A 67 10.97 2.91 -11.14
CA MET A 67 11.22 2.88 -9.69
C MET A 67 11.79 1.52 -9.24
N ILE A 68 11.20 0.42 -9.70
CA ILE A 68 11.67 -0.94 -9.40
C ILE A 68 13.09 -1.16 -9.93
N ARG A 69 13.41 -0.69 -11.15
CA ARG A 69 14.75 -0.79 -11.72
C ARG A 69 15.78 0.10 -11.03
N ALA A 70 15.35 1.24 -10.52
CA ALA A 70 16.22 2.15 -9.76
C ALA A 70 16.60 1.61 -8.39
N SER A 71 15.83 0.67 -7.86
CA SER A 71 16.10 -0.04 -6.60
C SER A 71 16.30 -1.55 -6.85
N PRO A 72 17.44 -1.96 -7.43
CA PRO A 72 17.68 -3.37 -7.74
C PRO A 72 17.73 -4.20 -6.45
N GLU A 73 16.95 -5.26 -6.43
CA GLU A 73 16.92 -6.24 -5.36
C GLU A 73 17.00 -7.65 -5.95
N PRO A 74 17.53 -8.64 -5.21
CA PRO A 74 17.43 -10.04 -5.61
C PRO A 74 15.97 -10.45 -5.79
N GLY A 75 15.71 -11.32 -6.79
CA GLY A 75 14.40 -11.96 -6.93
C GLY A 75 13.63 -11.65 -8.20
N ASP A 76 14.08 -10.70 -9.03
CA ASP A 76 13.37 -10.34 -10.25
C ASP A 76 13.14 -11.55 -11.18
N ASP A 77 14.11 -12.48 -11.25
CA ASP A 77 14.07 -13.70 -12.04
C ASP A 77 13.83 -14.96 -11.19
N ALA A 78 13.39 -14.83 -9.94
CA ALA A 78 13.11 -15.98 -9.10
C ALA A 78 11.95 -16.83 -9.67
N PRO A 79 11.99 -18.16 -9.50
CA PRO A 79 10.91 -19.03 -9.94
C PRO A 79 9.56 -18.65 -9.29
N PHE A 80 8.50 -18.73 -10.06
CA PHE A 80 7.16 -18.49 -9.62
C PHE A 80 6.16 -19.43 -10.30
N GLU A 81 5.01 -19.59 -9.66
CA GLU A 81 3.84 -20.25 -10.22
C GLU A 81 2.74 -19.21 -10.46
N SER A 82 2.09 -19.26 -11.62
CA SER A 82 0.91 -18.43 -11.90
C SER A 82 -0.34 -19.30 -11.79
N MET A 83 -1.07 -19.13 -10.71
CA MET A 83 -2.31 -19.85 -10.44
C MET A 83 -3.49 -19.11 -11.06
N ASN A 84 -4.30 -19.81 -11.86
CA ASN A 84 -5.56 -19.27 -12.39
C ASN A 84 -6.66 -19.45 -11.33
N LEU A 85 -7.21 -18.37 -10.82
CA LEU A 85 -8.32 -18.37 -9.85
C LEU A 85 -9.66 -17.92 -10.48
N GLY A 86 -9.81 -18.09 -11.79
CA GLY A 86 -11.00 -17.76 -12.57
C GLY A 86 -10.82 -16.48 -13.37
N SER A 87 -11.27 -15.34 -12.85
CA SER A 87 -11.19 -14.05 -13.57
C SER A 87 -9.84 -13.33 -13.45
N PHE A 88 -8.92 -13.85 -12.60
CA PHE A 88 -7.62 -13.27 -12.35
C PHE A 88 -6.56 -14.34 -12.03
N HIS A 89 -5.31 -13.96 -12.00
CA HIS A 89 -4.20 -14.82 -11.60
C HIS A 89 -3.71 -14.47 -10.20
N CYS A 90 -3.16 -15.44 -9.49
CA CYS A 90 -2.42 -15.23 -8.26
C CYS A 90 -1.02 -15.81 -8.43
N PHE A 91 0.00 -15.00 -8.22
CA PHE A 91 1.40 -15.47 -8.25
C PHE A 91 1.76 -16.11 -6.92
N ARG A 92 2.35 -17.31 -6.99
CA ARG A 92 2.97 -17.98 -5.87
C ARG A 92 4.48 -17.95 -6.09
N CYS A 93 5.19 -17.27 -5.19
CA CYS A 93 6.65 -17.13 -5.22
C CYS A 93 7.24 -17.77 -3.96
N GLU A 94 8.33 -18.51 -4.10
CA GLU A 94 8.98 -19.17 -2.97
C GLU A 94 10.27 -18.45 -2.60
N GLY A 95 10.43 -18.15 -1.30
CA GLY A 95 11.72 -17.75 -0.74
C GLY A 95 12.67 -18.95 -0.61
N SER A 96 13.95 -18.66 -0.40
CA SER A 96 14.93 -19.71 -0.07
C SER A 96 14.63 -20.26 1.33
N VAL A 97 13.87 -21.35 1.38
CA VAL A 97 13.50 -22.03 2.63
C VAL A 97 14.73 -22.73 3.20
N LYS A 98 15.17 -22.33 4.39
CA LYS A 98 16.37 -22.88 5.05
C LYS A 98 16.06 -23.95 6.09
N ASP A 99 14.83 -23.97 6.60
CA ASP A 99 14.39 -24.89 7.65
C ASP A 99 12.88 -25.20 7.58
N SER A 100 12.44 -26.16 8.38
CA SER A 100 11.04 -26.58 8.45
C SER A 100 10.09 -25.50 9.01
N ALA A 101 10.58 -24.53 9.77
CA ALA A 101 9.78 -23.44 10.30
C ALA A 101 9.50 -22.40 9.19
N SER A 102 10.52 -22.04 8.39
CA SER A 102 10.35 -21.12 7.25
C SER A 102 9.45 -21.69 6.15
N SER A 103 9.35 -23.03 6.02
CA SER A 103 8.44 -23.66 5.05
C SER A 103 6.94 -23.43 5.34
N ARG A 104 6.61 -23.02 6.56
CA ARG A 104 5.22 -22.74 6.98
C ARG A 104 4.84 -21.25 6.96
N ARG A 105 5.83 -20.37 6.72
CA ARG A 105 5.60 -18.90 6.68
C ARG A 105 4.96 -18.48 5.37
N VAL A 106 3.85 -17.79 5.47
CA VAL A 106 3.09 -17.33 4.32
C VAL A 106 2.91 -15.81 4.40
N LEU A 107 3.25 -15.13 3.32
CA LEU A 107 2.93 -13.73 3.14
C LEU A 107 1.86 -13.60 2.05
N PHE A 108 0.73 -13.03 2.39
CA PHE A 108 -0.28 -12.63 1.41
C PHE A 108 -0.04 -11.17 1.05
N GLN A 109 0.53 -10.92 -0.13
CA GLN A 109 0.97 -9.59 -0.54
C GLN A 109 0.01 -8.96 -1.52
N VAL A 110 -0.49 -7.77 -1.19
CA VAL A 110 -1.35 -6.94 -2.05
C VAL A 110 -0.54 -5.76 -2.56
N HIS A 111 -0.34 -5.69 -3.89
CA HIS A 111 0.50 -4.66 -4.48
C HIS A 111 -0.12 -3.26 -4.45
N GLY A 112 0.73 -2.23 -4.45
CA GLY A 112 0.33 -0.83 -4.64
C GLY A 112 0.15 -0.47 -6.11
N GLY A 113 -0.10 0.80 -6.38
CA GLY A 113 -0.26 1.34 -7.74
C GLY A 113 -1.50 2.20 -7.91
N ALA A 114 -1.87 2.94 -6.86
CA ALA A 114 -2.96 3.91 -6.87
C ALA A 114 -4.32 3.31 -7.35
N LEU A 115 -4.56 2.02 -7.13
CA LEU A 115 -5.77 1.30 -7.58
C LEU A 115 -5.96 1.31 -9.12
N ILE A 116 -4.92 1.59 -9.91
CA ILE A 116 -4.99 1.67 -11.38
C ILE A 116 -3.79 1.00 -12.07
N ALA A 117 -2.72 0.69 -11.35
CA ALA A 117 -1.48 0.14 -11.89
C ALA A 117 -0.89 -0.93 -10.96
N GLY A 118 0.21 -1.57 -11.35
CA GLY A 118 0.98 -2.51 -10.51
C GLY A 118 0.73 -3.97 -10.81
N GLY A 119 -0.20 -4.31 -11.69
CA GLY A 119 -0.52 -5.68 -12.08
C GLY A 119 0.51 -6.32 -13.01
N GLY A 120 0.26 -7.58 -13.35
CA GLY A 120 1.07 -8.39 -14.25
C GLY A 120 2.49 -8.64 -13.75
N ASP A 121 3.47 -8.37 -14.58
CA ASP A 121 4.88 -8.58 -14.25
C ASP A 121 5.38 -7.74 -13.07
N LEU A 122 4.80 -6.56 -12.84
CA LEU A 122 5.11 -5.74 -11.67
C LEU A 122 4.68 -6.43 -10.36
N CYS A 123 3.46 -6.96 -10.30
CA CYS A 123 2.97 -7.74 -9.17
C CYS A 123 3.89 -8.94 -8.92
N ARG A 124 4.23 -9.69 -9.96
CA ARG A 124 5.13 -10.84 -9.89
C ARG A 124 6.51 -10.46 -9.31
N ILE A 125 7.16 -9.41 -9.85
CA ILE A 125 8.48 -8.98 -9.39
C ILE A 125 8.45 -8.58 -7.92
N MET A 126 7.45 -7.80 -7.52
CA MET A 126 7.30 -7.40 -6.11
C MET A 126 7.10 -8.61 -5.20
N ALA A 127 6.31 -9.59 -5.62
CA ALA A 127 6.10 -10.84 -4.88
C ALA A 127 7.38 -11.67 -4.76
N SER A 128 8.13 -11.82 -5.86
CA SER A 128 9.40 -12.58 -5.87
C SER A 128 10.45 -11.93 -4.96
N ARG A 129 10.60 -10.61 -5.00
CA ARG A 129 11.48 -9.86 -4.08
C ARG A 129 11.06 -10.03 -2.62
N ALA A 130 9.76 -9.98 -2.33
CA ALA A 130 9.23 -10.18 -0.99
C ALA A 130 9.48 -11.62 -0.50
N ALA A 131 9.30 -12.63 -1.34
CA ALA A 131 9.54 -14.03 -1.00
C ALA A 131 10.99 -14.26 -0.55
N LEU A 132 11.97 -13.75 -1.29
CA LEU A 132 13.38 -13.86 -0.92
C LEU A 132 13.71 -13.08 0.34
N ARG A 133 13.20 -11.85 0.47
CA ARG A 133 13.46 -11.01 1.65
C ARG A 133 12.88 -11.59 2.93
N MET A 134 11.66 -12.13 2.86
CA MET A 134 10.96 -12.70 4.03
C MET A 134 11.29 -14.15 4.29
N GLN A 135 11.94 -14.84 3.34
CA GLN A 135 12.19 -16.28 3.38
C GLN A 135 10.88 -17.05 3.64
N ALA A 136 9.85 -16.73 2.86
CA ALA A 136 8.50 -17.23 3.01
C ALA A 136 7.89 -17.55 1.65
N THR A 137 6.81 -18.32 1.64
CA THR A 137 5.95 -18.43 0.46
C THR A 137 5.09 -17.17 0.37
N VAL A 138 5.12 -16.50 -0.78
CA VAL A 138 4.30 -15.31 -1.05
C VAL A 138 3.19 -15.67 -2.02
N TYR A 139 1.97 -15.30 -1.66
CA TYR A 139 0.81 -15.30 -2.56
C TYR A 139 0.44 -13.86 -2.87
N ALA A 140 0.46 -13.50 -4.16
CA ALA A 140 0.17 -12.14 -4.62
C ALA A 140 -0.94 -12.18 -5.69
N PRO A 141 -2.17 -11.77 -5.35
CA PRO A 141 -3.23 -11.64 -6.34
C PRO A 141 -2.88 -10.54 -7.34
N ASP A 142 -2.90 -10.91 -8.61
CA ASP A 142 -2.85 -9.98 -9.75
C ASP A 142 -4.28 -9.50 -10.01
N TYR A 143 -4.78 -8.70 -9.10
CA TYR A 143 -6.17 -8.29 -9.06
C TYR A 143 -6.53 -7.36 -10.22
N ARG A 144 -7.77 -7.46 -10.67
CA ARG A 144 -8.31 -6.67 -11.79
C ARG A 144 -8.41 -5.18 -11.43
N LEU A 145 -8.06 -4.33 -12.39
CA LEU A 145 -7.91 -2.90 -12.21
C LEU A 145 -8.82 -2.08 -13.13
N PRO A 146 -9.23 -0.86 -12.70
CA PRO A 146 -9.85 0.08 -13.60
C PRO A 146 -8.85 0.52 -14.71
N PRO A 147 -9.36 1.07 -15.82
CA PRO A 147 -10.75 1.44 -16.06
C PRO A 147 -11.68 0.28 -16.39
N GLN A 148 -11.17 -0.91 -16.77
CA GLN A 148 -11.97 -2.05 -17.20
C GLN A 148 -12.74 -2.71 -16.06
N PHE A 149 -12.15 -2.75 -14.88
CA PHE A 149 -12.68 -3.44 -13.70
C PHE A 149 -12.64 -2.57 -12.45
N PRO A 150 -13.60 -1.64 -12.32
CA PRO A 150 -13.68 -0.79 -11.13
C PRO A 150 -14.13 -1.59 -9.89
N PHE A 151 -14.30 -0.91 -8.76
CA PHE A 151 -14.85 -1.49 -7.54
C PHE A 151 -16.18 -2.22 -7.80
N PRO A 152 -16.36 -3.44 -7.25
CA PRO A 152 -15.53 -4.09 -6.22
C PRO A 152 -14.51 -5.12 -6.76
N ALA A 153 -14.22 -5.16 -8.06
CA ALA A 153 -13.47 -6.25 -8.70
C ALA A 153 -12.14 -6.57 -8.01
N ALA A 154 -11.31 -5.56 -7.71
CA ALA A 154 -10.01 -5.78 -7.06
C ALA A 154 -10.16 -6.38 -5.65
N LEU A 155 -11.13 -5.90 -4.87
CA LEU A 155 -11.40 -6.45 -3.54
C LEU A 155 -11.94 -7.88 -3.62
N ASP A 156 -12.85 -8.17 -4.55
CA ASP A 156 -13.40 -9.52 -4.75
C ASP A 156 -12.30 -10.52 -5.12
N ASP A 157 -11.34 -10.12 -5.97
CA ASP A 157 -10.18 -10.93 -6.34
C ASP A 157 -9.27 -11.18 -5.14
N CYS A 158 -8.99 -10.15 -4.31
CA CYS A 158 -8.24 -10.31 -3.07
C CYS A 158 -8.92 -11.27 -2.08
N VAL A 159 -10.24 -11.18 -1.92
CA VAL A 159 -11.02 -12.10 -1.06
C VAL A 159 -10.98 -13.52 -1.60
N ALA A 160 -11.14 -13.71 -2.90
CA ALA A 160 -11.09 -15.02 -3.54
C ALA A 160 -9.70 -15.67 -3.38
N ALA A 161 -8.63 -14.89 -3.59
CA ALA A 161 -7.26 -15.34 -3.37
C ALA A 161 -6.99 -15.69 -1.89
N TYR A 162 -7.45 -14.86 -0.95
CA TYR A 162 -7.29 -15.12 0.48
C TYR A 162 -8.02 -16.38 0.92
N ARG A 163 -9.25 -16.60 0.44
CA ARG A 163 -9.99 -17.87 0.66
C ARG A 163 -9.24 -19.08 0.07
N HIS A 164 -8.58 -18.91 -1.07
CA HIS A 164 -7.74 -19.97 -1.65
C HIS A 164 -6.57 -20.29 -0.72
N VAL A 165 -5.86 -19.29 -0.21
CA VAL A 165 -4.72 -19.47 0.69
C VAL A 165 -5.14 -20.11 2.02
N LEU A 166 -6.31 -19.74 2.58
CA LEU A 166 -6.87 -20.35 3.80
C LEU A 166 -7.22 -21.84 3.65
N ARG A 167 -7.37 -22.35 2.41
CA ARG A 167 -7.54 -23.81 2.19
C ARG A 167 -6.22 -24.57 2.22
N LEU A 168 -5.10 -23.87 2.07
CA LEU A 168 -3.76 -24.46 1.97
C LEU A 168 -2.94 -24.27 3.24
N HIS A 169 -3.26 -23.26 4.04
CA HIS A 169 -2.46 -22.84 5.20
C HIS A 169 -3.35 -22.45 6.38
N GLU A 170 -2.87 -22.70 7.58
CA GLU A 170 -3.53 -22.26 8.81
C GLU A 170 -3.46 -20.71 8.93
N PRO A 171 -4.48 -20.05 9.47
CA PRO A 171 -4.53 -18.59 9.60
C PRO A 171 -3.31 -18.00 10.33
N GLY A 172 -2.81 -18.70 11.36
CA GLY A 172 -1.62 -18.32 12.12
C GLY A 172 -0.33 -18.33 11.32
N GLN A 173 -0.30 -19.00 10.16
CA GLN A 173 0.86 -19.00 9.26
C GLN A 173 0.87 -17.80 8.31
N ILE A 174 -0.25 -17.08 8.21
CA ILE A 174 -0.45 -16.04 7.21
C ILE A 174 -0.24 -14.66 7.83
N VAL A 175 0.60 -13.84 7.22
CA VAL A 175 0.63 -12.39 7.42
C VAL A 175 0.17 -11.73 6.14
N VAL A 176 -0.76 -10.78 6.24
CA VAL A 176 -1.21 -9.97 5.11
C VAL A 176 -0.40 -8.68 5.07
N GLN A 177 0.13 -8.33 3.90
CA GLN A 177 0.90 -7.11 3.67
C GLN A 177 0.34 -6.36 2.48
N GLY A 178 0.16 -5.05 2.63
CA GLY A 178 -0.22 -4.18 1.52
C GLY A 178 0.49 -2.83 1.59
N SER A 179 0.90 -2.31 0.43
CA SER A 179 1.55 -1.01 0.32
C SER A 179 0.69 -0.04 -0.47
N SER A 180 0.57 1.21 -0.02
CA SER A 180 -0.19 2.26 -0.71
C SER A 180 -1.65 1.84 -0.97
N ALA A 181 -2.09 1.80 -2.21
CA ALA A 181 -3.38 1.25 -2.63
C ALA A 181 -3.56 -0.23 -2.22
N GLY A 182 -2.48 -1.02 -2.22
CA GLY A 182 -2.52 -2.38 -1.68
C GLY A 182 -2.79 -2.42 -0.17
N GLY A 183 -2.37 -1.38 0.57
CA GLY A 183 -2.73 -1.18 1.97
C GLY A 183 -4.23 -0.91 2.15
N ASN A 184 -4.86 -0.18 1.22
CA ASN A 184 -6.31 -0.03 1.17
C ASN A 184 -7.00 -1.39 1.02
N LEU A 185 -6.64 -2.13 -0.05
CA LEU A 185 -7.24 -3.42 -0.34
C LEU A 185 -6.98 -4.46 0.76
N ALA A 186 -5.80 -4.45 1.39
CA ALA A 186 -5.49 -5.33 2.51
C ALA A 186 -6.37 -5.03 3.74
N ALA A 187 -6.58 -3.76 4.08
CA ALA A 187 -7.46 -3.37 5.17
C ALA A 187 -8.94 -3.64 4.84
N ALA A 188 -9.39 -3.34 3.61
CA ALA A 188 -10.73 -3.67 3.13
C ALA A 188 -10.97 -5.19 3.10
N LEU A 189 -9.98 -5.98 2.71
CA LEU A 189 -10.00 -7.44 2.79
C LEU A 189 -10.25 -7.92 4.23
N MET A 190 -9.60 -7.34 5.23
CA MET A 190 -9.84 -7.72 6.64
C MET A 190 -11.26 -7.39 7.09
N LEU A 191 -11.81 -6.22 6.71
CA LEU A 191 -13.20 -5.87 6.99
C LEU A 191 -14.18 -6.87 6.34
N ARG A 192 -13.91 -7.21 5.08
CA ARG A 192 -14.74 -8.16 4.34
C ARG A 192 -14.62 -9.59 4.88
N ALA A 193 -13.40 -10.04 5.21
CA ALA A 193 -13.14 -11.35 5.81
C ALA A 193 -13.89 -11.49 7.13
N LYS A 194 -13.84 -10.47 7.99
CA LYS A 194 -14.57 -10.43 9.25
C LYS A 194 -16.09 -10.50 9.03
N ALA A 195 -16.63 -9.70 8.10
CA ALA A 195 -18.07 -9.70 7.79
C ALA A 195 -18.57 -11.05 7.25
N GLU A 196 -17.70 -11.80 6.57
CA GLU A 196 -17.99 -13.11 5.99
C GLU A 196 -17.59 -14.29 6.90
N GLY A 197 -17.10 -14.02 8.12
CA GLY A 197 -16.70 -15.04 9.09
C GLY A 197 -15.46 -15.83 8.67
N LEU A 198 -14.60 -15.28 7.79
CA LEU A 198 -13.34 -15.91 7.45
C LEU A 198 -12.33 -15.73 8.59
N PRO A 199 -11.45 -16.71 8.84
CA PRO A 199 -10.36 -16.56 9.79
C PRO A 199 -9.47 -15.37 9.43
N LEU A 200 -9.07 -14.60 10.45
CA LEU A 200 -8.12 -13.50 10.27
C LEU A 200 -6.67 -14.00 10.38
N PRO A 201 -5.70 -13.32 9.73
CA PRO A 201 -4.30 -13.72 9.70
C PRO A 201 -3.60 -13.45 11.04
N ALA A 202 -2.39 -13.98 11.21
CA ALA A 202 -1.52 -13.73 12.36
C ALA A 202 -1.12 -12.25 12.50
N GLY A 203 -1.09 -11.51 11.41
CA GLY A 203 -0.73 -10.10 11.41
C GLY A 203 -1.09 -9.37 10.11
N LEU A 204 -1.14 -8.04 10.20
CA LEU A 204 -1.41 -7.14 9.08
C LEU A 204 -0.32 -6.07 9.00
N VAL A 205 0.29 -5.89 7.84
CA VAL A 205 1.28 -4.85 7.57
C VAL A 205 0.72 -3.90 6.53
N LEU A 206 0.64 -2.63 6.86
CA LEU A 206 0.11 -1.56 6.01
C LEU A 206 1.22 -0.50 5.82
N GLU A 207 1.88 -0.54 4.66
CA GLU A 207 2.98 0.38 4.35
C GLU A 207 2.46 1.59 3.59
N THR A 208 2.65 2.79 4.13
CA THR A 208 2.18 4.06 3.53
C THR A 208 0.75 3.95 2.97
N PRO A 209 -0.24 3.46 3.77
CA PRO A 209 -1.50 2.97 3.23
C PRO A 209 -2.47 4.10 2.85
N GLN A 210 -3.16 3.92 1.72
CA GLN A 210 -4.25 4.78 1.26
C GLN A 210 -5.58 4.33 1.91
N LEU A 211 -5.89 4.78 3.12
CA LEU A 211 -7.04 4.27 3.90
C LEU A 211 -8.30 5.14 3.82
N ASP A 212 -8.20 6.30 3.21
CA ASP A 212 -9.27 7.29 3.07
C ASP A 212 -9.27 7.86 1.66
N LEU A 213 -10.16 7.37 0.81
CA LEU A 213 -10.30 7.83 -0.57
C LEU A 213 -11.02 9.19 -0.68
N THR A 214 -11.57 9.70 0.45
CA THR A 214 -12.14 11.06 0.51
C THR A 214 -11.06 12.13 0.65
N GLU A 215 -9.82 11.71 1.00
CA GLU A 215 -8.65 12.58 1.19
C GLU A 215 -8.88 13.66 2.26
N SER A 216 -9.65 13.33 3.31
CA SER A 216 -10.06 14.26 4.37
C SER A 216 -8.99 14.50 5.45
N GLY A 217 -7.83 13.87 5.35
CA GLY A 217 -6.75 13.98 6.34
C GLY A 217 -5.89 15.24 6.16
N ASP A 218 -5.34 15.77 7.25
CA ASP A 218 -4.52 16.99 7.28
C ASP A 218 -3.30 16.92 6.36
N SER A 219 -2.62 15.75 6.28
CA SER A 219 -1.42 15.60 5.45
C SER A 219 -1.68 15.77 3.95
N PHE A 220 -2.92 15.63 3.47
CA PHE A 220 -3.27 15.95 2.09
C PHE A 220 -3.15 17.45 1.76
N GLN A 221 -3.14 18.31 2.79
CA GLN A 221 -2.91 19.74 2.67
C GLN A 221 -1.46 20.09 3.02
N THR A 222 -0.96 19.55 4.15
CA THR A 222 0.34 19.96 4.71
C THR A 222 1.53 19.32 4.02
N ASN A 223 1.36 18.14 3.40
CA ASN A 223 2.39 17.41 2.67
C ASN A 223 2.22 17.50 1.14
N GLU A 224 1.17 18.18 0.65
CA GLU A 224 1.02 18.44 -0.78
C GLU A 224 2.27 19.15 -1.33
N VAL A 225 2.78 18.72 -2.46
CA VAL A 225 4.04 19.18 -3.08
C VAL A 225 5.31 18.84 -2.27
N ILE A 226 5.21 18.64 -0.95
CA ILE A 226 6.34 18.24 -0.09
C ILE A 226 6.67 16.75 -0.28
N ASP A 227 5.64 15.94 -0.52
CA ASP A 227 5.82 14.55 -0.96
C ASP A 227 6.33 14.55 -2.41
N VAL A 228 7.58 14.13 -2.58
CA VAL A 228 8.22 14.13 -3.90
C VAL A 228 7.79 12.96 -4.80
N VAL A 229 6.97 12.05 -4.30
CA VAL A 229 6.41 10.89 -5.03
C VAL A 229 4.92 11.11 -5.33
N LEU A 230 4.12 11.40 -4.31
CA LEU A 230 2.71 11.78 -4.43
C LEU A 230 2.56 13.28 -4.17
N GLN A 231 2.82 14.08 -5.20
CA GLN A 231 2.77 15.54 -5.08
C GLN A 231 1.36 16.08 -4.82
N HIS A 232 0.33 15.34 -5.25
CA HIS A 232 -1.08 15.71 -5.14
C HIS A 232 -1.93 14.50 -4.80
N GLY A 233 -3.14 14.75 -4.29
CA GLY A 233 -4.14 13.72 -4.05
C GLY A 233 -4.52 12.94 -5.31
N LEU A 234 -5.09 11.76 -5.10
CA LEU A 234 -5.49 10.82 -6.15
C LEU A 234 -7.01 10.90 -6.45
N GLY A 235 -7.68 11.98 -6.08
CA GLY A 235 -9.13 12.13 -6.17
C GLY A 235 -9.77 11.67 -7.49
N PRO A 236 -9.24 12.01 -8.68
CA PRO A 236 -9.78 11.51 -9.96
C PRO A 236 -9.67 9.99 -10.10
N VAL A 237 -8.54 9.39 -9.69
CA VAL A 237 -8.35 7.93 -9.72
C VAL A 237 -9.25 7.24 -8.69
N ASN A 238 -9.41 7.83 -7.49
CA ASN A 238 -10.31 7.33 -6.45
C ASN A 238 -11.75 7.25 -6.96
N ARG A 239 -12.20 8.28 -7.67
CA ARG A 239 -13.56 8.31 -8.30
C ARG A 239 -13.69 7.29 -9.43
N LEU A 240 -12.64 7.12 -10.25
CA LEU A 240 -12.62 6.09 -11.29
C LEU A 240 -12.75 4.69 -10.68
N TYR A 241 -11.94 4.40 -9.65
CA TYR A 241 -12.01 3.13 -8.94
C TYR A 241 -13.38 2.91 -8.27
N ALA A 242 -13.89 3.93 -7.59
CA ALA A 242 -15.15 3.84 -6.86
C ALA A 242 -16.38 3.66 -7.76
N ASN A 243 -16.31 4.03 -9.03
CA ASN A 243 -17.39 3.85 -10.02
C ASN A 243 -18.76 4.31 -9.52
N GLY A 244 -18.82 5.51 -8.93
CA GLY A 244 -20.07 6.11 -8.43
C GLY A 244 -20.49 5.67 -7.02
N HIS A 245 -19.76 4.74 -6.38
CA HIS A 245 -19.98 4.42 -4.97
C HIS A 245 -19.47 5.55 -4.07
N ASP A 246 -20.05 5.65 -2.88
CA ASP A 246 -19.62 6.61 -1.85
C ASP A 246 -18.19 6.32 -1.41
N LEU A 247 -17.30 7.29 -1.60
CA LEU A 247 -15.89 7.18 -1.22
C LEU A 247 -15.70 6.94 0.29
N ALA A 248 -16.65 7.36 1.14
CA ALA A 248 -16.63 7.10 2.58
C ALA A 248 -17.09 5.67 2.95
N SER A 249 -17.54 4.87 1.99
CA SER A 249 -17.86 3.46 2.26
C SER A 249 -16.66 2.71 2.85
N PRO A 250 -16.83 1.93 3.94
CA PRO A 250 -15.74 1.21 4.59
C PRO A 250 -14.94 0.25 3.70
N LEU A 251 -15.53 -0.26 2.63
CA LEU A 251 -14.84 -1.14 1.68
C LEU A 251 -14.05 -0.36 0.62
N LEU A 252 -14.26 0.96 0.50
CA LEU A 252 -13.47 1.89 -0.30
C LEU A 252 -12.48 2.67 0.57
N SER A 253 -12.92 3.11 1.75
CA SER A 253 -12.11 3.81 2.74
C SER A 253 -12.11 3.06 4.06
N PRO A 254 -11.23 2.06 4.22
CA PRO A 254 -11.20 1.21 5.41
C PRO A 254 -11.05 1.96 6.73
N LEU A 255 -10.53 3.17 6.70
CA LEU A 255 -10.45 4.05 7.86
C LEU A 255 -11.81 4.25 8.55
N PHE A 256 -12.93 4.20 7.82
CA PHE A 256 -14.29 4.37 8.34
C PHE A 256 -14.95 3.05 8.76
N GLY A 257 -14.17 1.96 8.75
CA GLY A 257 -14.66 0.62 9.09
C GLY A 257 -14.97 0.42 10.57
N ASP A 258 -15.63 -0.71 10.89
CA ASP A 258 -15.82 -1.19 12.26
C ASP A 258 -14.73 -2.22 12.62
N PHE A 259 -13.90 -1.86 13.59
CA PHE A 259 -12.78 -2.67 14.09
C PHE A 259 -13.13 -3.43 15.37
N SER A 260 -14.36 -3.31 15.90
CA SER A 260 -14.82 -4.03 17.09
C SER A 260 -14.88 -5.55 16.85
N GLY A 261 -14.79 -6.36 17.91
CA GLY A 261 -14.95 -7.82 17.79
C GLY A 261 -13.78 -8.57 17.16
N GLY A 262 -12.57 -7.99 17.16
CA GLY A 262 -11.32 -8.62 16.73
C GLY A 262 -10.75 -8.05 15.43
N TRP A 263 -9.44 -7.81 15.46
CA TRP A 263 -8.63 -7.33 14.35
C TRP A 263 -7.20 -7.87 14.50
N PRO A 264 -6.51 -8.23 13.42
CA PRO A 264 -5.15 -8.78 13.54
C PRO A 264 -4.18 -7.74 14.11
N PRO A 265 -3.13 -8.14 14.84
CA PRO A 265 -2.02 -7.27 15.18
C PRO A 265 -1.54 -6.53 13.93
N THR A 266 -1.41 -5.20 14.00
CA THR A 266 -1.19 -4.36 12.81
C THR A 266 0.06 -3.50 12.95
N LEU A 267 0.92 -3.51 11.93
CA LEU A 267 1.97 -2.52 11.75
C LEU A 267 1.55 -1.52 10.67
N LEU A 268 1.62 -0.25 11.01
CA LEU A 268 1.48 0.88 10.08
C LEU A 268 2.85 1.52 9.86
N THR A 269 3.20 1.87 8.64
CA THR A 269 4.37 2.71 8.35
C THR A 269 3.96 3.96 7.57
N ALA A 270 4.67 5.06 7.78
CA ALA A 270 4.52 6.30 7.02
C ALA A 270 5.82 7.11 7.07
N GLY A 271 5.97 8.08 6.19
CA GLY A 271 7.02 9.08 6.27
C GLY A 271 6.50 10.41 6.78
N THR A 272 7.38 11.26 7.34
CA THR A 272 6.94 12.61 7.76
C THR A 272 6.58 13.50 6.59
N ARG A 273 7.00 13.15 5.36
CA ARG A 273 6.62 13.84 4.10
C ARG A 273 5.62 13.05 3.27
N ASP A 274 5.13 11.91 3.74
CA ASP A 274 4.16 11.09 3.04
C ASP A 274 2.78 11.78 3.01
N LEU A 275 2.20 11.90 1.83
CA LEU A 275 0.86 12.45 1.63
C LEU A 275 -0.21 11.68 2.43
N PHE A 276 0.01 10.37 2.65
CA PHE A 276 -0.91 9.50 3.37
C PHE A 276 -0.62 9.37 4.88
N LEU A 277 0.28 10.20 5.46
CA LEU A 277 0.61 10.16 6.88
C LEU A 277 -0.65 10.22 7.77
N SER A 278 -1.60 11.11 7.47
CA SER A 278 -2.85 11.21 8.23
C SER A 278 -3.68 9.93 8.21
N ASN A 279 -3.64 9.14 7.13
CA ASN A 279 -4.32 7.86 7.07
C ASN A 279 -3.76 6.89 8.12
N ALA A 280 -2.42 6.81 8.22
CA ALA A 280 -1.75 5.95 9.18
C ALA A 280 -1.99 6.40 10.64
N VAL A 281 -1.91 7.72 10.90
CA VAL A 281 -2.15 8.29 12.23
C VAL A 281 -3.60 8.05 12.67
N ARG A 282 -4.57 8.33 11.82
CA ARG A 282 -6.00 8.14 12.12
C ARG A 282 -6.33 6.66 12.31
N MET A 283 -5.76 5.78 11.50
CA MET A 283 -5.96 4.33 11.64
C MET A 283 -5.38 3.79 12.95
N LEU A 284 -4.20 4.27 13.38
CA LEU A 284 -3.62 3.94 14.68
C LEU A 284 -4.62 4.20 15.81
N HIS A 285 -5.23 5.40 15.84
CA HIS A 285 -6.20 5.75 16.87
C HIS A 285 -7.43 4.87 16.80
N ARG A 286 -8.00 4.66 15.62
CA ARG A 286 -9.17 3.79 15.42
C ARG A 286 -8.94 2.37 15.92
N LEU A 287 -7.79 1.79 15.62
CA LEU A 287 -7.44 0.43 16.06
C LEU A 287 -7.18 0.36 17.57
N ARG A 288 -6.53 1.37 18.16
CA ARG A 288 -6.35 1.46 19.61
C ARG A 288 -7.67 1.57 20.37
N ASP A 289 -8.57 2.43 19.89
CA ASP A 289 -9.89 2.62 20.48
C ASP A 289 -10.71 1.33 20.43
N ALA A 290 -10.49 0.49 19.41
CA ALA A 290 -11.08 -0.85 19.31
C ALA A 290 -10.35 -1.93 20.13
N GLY A 291 -9.30 -1.59 20.88
CA GLY A 291 -8.53 -2.53 21.69
C GLY A 291 -7.58 -3.44 20.91
N SER A 292 -7.28 -3.11 19.65
CA SER A 292 -6.40 -3.92 18.80
C SER A 292 -4.93 -3.60 19.04
N ALA A 293 -4.06 -4.61 18.93
CA ALA A 293 -2.62 -4.42 18.97
C ALA A 293 -2.17 -3.70 17.69
N VAL A 294 -1.60 -2.50 17.81
CA VAL A 294 -1.17 -1.70 16.67
C VAL A 294 0.11 -0.93 16.97
N GLU A 295 1.03 -0.94 16.02
CA GLU A 295 2.26 -0.15 16.01
C GLU A 295 2.22 0.81 14.81
N LEU A 296 2.72 2.05 14.98
CA LEU A 296 2.96 3.00 13.90
C LEU A 296 4.42 3.42 13.95
N LEU A 297 5.12 3.23 12.83
CA LEU A 297 6.49 3.70 12.64
C LEU A 297 6.50 4.82 11.59
N VAL A 298 6.95 6.01 12.01
CA VAL A 298 7.06 7.18 11.13
C VAL A 298 8.53 7.47 10.89
N TYR A 299 8.93 7.56 9.62
CA TYR A 299 10.31 7.74 9.20
C TYR A 299 10.57 9.17 8.74
N GLU A 300 11.70 9.71 9.21
CA GLU A 300 12.09 11.10 9.01
C GLU A 300 12.28 11.45 7.53
N ALA A 301 11.64 12.54 7.10
CA ALA A 301 11.69 13.13 5.76
C ALA A 301 11.32 12.16 4.61
N MET A 302 10.87 10.97 4.92
CA MET A 302 10.54 9.95 3.94
C MET A 302 9.26 10.34 3.19
N PRO A 303 9.26 10.34 1.84
CA PRO A 303 8.07 10.53 1.03
C PRO A 303 7.26 9.23 0.93
N HIS A 304 6.15 9.27 0.23
CA HIS A 304 5.32 8.10 -0.06
C HIS A 304 6.13 6.95 -0.70
N GLY A 305 6.03 5.76 -0.13
CA GLY A 305 6.71 4.56 -0.64
C GLY A 305 8.23 4.50 -0.41
N GLY A 306 8.86 5.54 0.14
CA GLY A 306 10.28 5.56 0.50
C GLY A 306 11.18 6.35 -0.45
N PHE A 307 12.50 6.17 -0.28
CA PHE A 307 13.55 6.83 -1.09
C PHE A 307 14.12 5.94 -2.21
N PHE A 308 13.61 4.71 -2.35
CA PHE A 308 13.96 3.74 -3.38
C PHE A 308 15.43 3.29 -3.39
N GLY A 309 15.88 2.73 -2.27
CA GLY A 309 17.16 2.00 -2.17
C GLY A 309 18.18 2.61 -1.21
N THR A 310 17.75 3.50 -0.33
CA THR A 310 18.61 4.15 0.66
C THR A 310 18.73 3.33 1.97
N PRO A 311 19.65 3.70 2.89
CA PRO A 311 19.71 3.11 4.22
C PRO A 311 18.39 3.20 5.02
N GLU A 312 17.60 4.26 4.81
CA GLU A 312 16.30 4.46 5.41
C GLU A 312 15.30 3.39 4.94
N ASP A 313 15.26 3.08 3.64
CA ASP A 313 14.41 2.01 3.11
C ASP A 313 14.80 0.64 3.68
N GLN A 314 16.10 0.40 3.86
CA GLN A 314 16.57 -0.83 4.51
C GLN A 314 16.11 -0.91 5.97
N ARG A 315 16.00 0.22 6.67
CA ARG A 315 15.45 0.28 8.02
C ARG A 315 13.97 -0.09 8.03
N VAL A 316 13.16 0.51 7.14
CA VAL A 316 11.74 0.14 6.98
C VAL A 316 11.59 -1.37 6.78
N ARG A 317 12.35 -1.93 5.84
CA ARG A 317 12.32 -3.36 5.54
C ARG A 317 12.65 -4.23 6.75
N ARG A 318 13.68 -3.88 7.53
CA ARG A 318 14.04 -4.61 8.77
C ARG A 318 12.94 -4.53 9.82
N ASP A 319 12.30 -3.38 9.97
CA ASP A 319 11.24 -3.18 10.96
C ASP A 319 9.98 -3.97 10.56
N VAL A 320 9.60 -3.94 9.29
CA VAL A 320 8.52 -4.77 8.71
C VAL A 320 8.84 -6.26 8.89
N GLN A 321 10.06 -6.69 8.57
CA GLN A 321 10.48 -8.08 8.73
C GLN A 321 10.42 -8.55 10.18
N ARG A 322 10.85 -7.72 11.14
CA ARG A 322 10.79 -8.02 12.58
C ARG A 322 9.36 -8.17 13.06
N PHE A 323 8.46 -7.27 12.64
CA PHE A 323 7.05 -7.36 13.01
C PHE A 323 6.42 -8.63 12.44
N THR A 324 6.61 -8.88 11.15
CA THR A 324 6.08 -10.06 10.45
C THR A 324 6.58 -11.36 11.11
N GLN A 325 7.87 -11.41 11.48
CA GLN A 325 8.44 -12.55 12.19
C GLN A 325 7.78 -12.78 13.55
N ARG A 326 7.58 -11.71 14.34
CA ARG A 326 6.89 -11.82 15.64
C ARG A 326 5.47 -12.38 15.48
N CYS A 327 4.75 -11.99 14.42
CA CYS A 327 3.42 -12.52 14.15
C CYS A 327 3.45 -14.03 13.87
N TRP A 328 4.40 -14.50 13.06
CA TRP A 328 4.55 -15.93 12.79
C TRP A 328 5.00 -16.74 14.01
N ASP A 329 5.82 -16.16 14.87
CA ASP A 329 6.38 -16.85 16.06
C ASP A 329 5.37 -16.90 17.22
N ALA A 330 4.33 -16.05 17.20
CA ALA A 330 3.27 -15.98 18.21
C ALA A 330 2.04 -16.87 17.91
N ALA A 331 1.95 -17.44 16.70
CA ALA A 331 0.83 -18.25 16.18
C ALA A 331 1.04 -19.81 16.33
#